data_0880330a634cf018ed84a7d92106595b
#
_entry.id   0880330a634cf018ed84a7d92106595b
#
_cell.length_a   1.000
_cell.length_b   1.000
_cell.length_c   1.000
_cell.angle_alpha   90.00
_cell.angle_beta   90.00
_cell.angle_gamma   90.00
#
_symmetry.space_group_name_H-M   'P 1'
#
loop_
_entity.id
_entity.type
_entity.pdbx_description
1 polymer ?
#
loop_
_entity_poly.entity_id
_entity_poly.type
_entity_poly.pdbx_seq_one_letter_code
_entity_poly.pdbx_strand_id
1 'polypeptide(L)'
;MKVRKSFTIDERLLSELSEFRWRNRINSLSEALERVLRLGLNSLKTVQEIKEDEEILEQRRINNETYSRIEGELSRYLGKYIIIALGKFIGAADSFEEAVEILRREAPEAKHAIIEKVGREVVVEREWPGLLERLR
;
A
#
# COMPACT_ATOMS: atom_id res chain seq x y z
N MET A 1 20.10 22.26 -1.41
CA MET A 1 20.28 23.54 -2.13
C MET A 1 18.96 24.29 -2.19
N LYS A 2 18.97 25.57 -1.82
CA LYS A 2 17.77 26.39 -1.85
C LYS A 2 17.55 26.97 -3.24
N VAL A 3 16.32 26.94 -3.72
CA VAL A 3 15.93 27.44 -5.03
C VAL A 3 14.91 28.54 -4.85
N ARG A 4 15.08 29.64 -5.59
CA ARG A 4 14.15 30.77 -5.56
C ARG A 4 13.04 30.57 -6.60
N LYS A 5 11.77 30.57 -6.15
CA LYS A 5 10.58 30.48 -6.97
C LYS A 5 9.55 31.50 -6.54
N SER A 6 8.73 31.95 -7.46
CA SER A 6 7.62 32.89 -7.17
C SER A 6 6.29 32.17 -7.33
N PHE A 7 5.38 32.42 -6.40
CA PHE A 7 4.04 31.83 -6.40
C PHE A 7 3.01 32.92 -6.14
N THR A 8 1.84 32.76 -6.73
CA THR A 8 0.67 33.57 -6.37
C THR A 8 -0.05 32.87 -5.21
N ILE A 9 -0.34 33.59 -4.17
CA ILE A 9 -0.97 33.05 -2.97
C ILE A 9 -2.16 33.94 -2.56
N ASP A 10 -3.21 33.30 -2.03
CA ASP A 10 -4.38 34.00 -1.49
C ASP A 10 -3.97 34.93 -0.34
N GLU A 11 -4.51 36.12 -0.32
CA GLU A 11 -4.24 37.12 0.70
C GLU A 11 -4.57 36.66 2.12
N ARG A 12 -5.66 35.92 2.30
CA ARG A 12 -6.02 35.30 3.59
C ARG A 12 -4.96 34.33 4.06
N LEU A 13 -4.52 33.49 3.16
CA LEU A 13 -3.49 32.48 3.48
C LEU A 13 -2.17 33.14 3.82
N LEU A 14 -1.83 34.23 3.12
CA LEU A 14 -0.65 35.01 3.44
C LEU A 14 -0.73 35.62 4.84
N SER A 15 -1.89 36.14 5.24
CA SER A 15 -2.12 36.67 6.58
C SER A 15 -1.98 35.59 7.65
N GLU A 16 -2.53 34.40 7.43
CA GLU A 16 -2.40 33.26 8.31
C GLU A 16 -0.94 32.81 8.46
N LEU A 17 -0.20 32.80 7.37
CA LEU A 17 1.22 32.48 7.38
C LEU A 17 2.05 33.50 8.16
N SER A 18 1.74 34.78 7.99
CA SER A 18 2.38 35.87 8.73
C SER A 18 2.12 35.75 10.24
N GLU A 19 0.90 35.41 10.61
CA GLU A 19 0.52 35.17 12.00
C GLU A 19 1.26 33.97 12.59
N PHE A 20 1.35 32.88 11.85
CA PHE A 20 2.13 31.70 12.21
C PHE A 20 3.60 32.06 12.44
N ARG A 21 4.18 32.86 11.56
CA ARG A 21 5.55 33.38 11.70
C ARG A 21 5.75 34.11 13.03
N TRP A 22 4.87 35.03 13.36
CA TRP A 22 4.96 35.82 14.57
C TRP A 22 4.80 34.96 15.84
N ARG A 23 3.82 34.07 15.86
CA ARG A 23 3.59 33.17 16.99
C ARG A 23 4.78 32.26 17.30
N ASN A 24 5.46 31.82 16.29
CA ASN A 24 6.57 30.86 16.42
C ASN A 24 7.94 31.53 16.37
N ARG A 25 7.98 32.85 16.34
CA ARG A 25 9.21 33.66 16.33
C ARG A 25 10.17 33.26 15.21
N ILE A 26 9.65 33.07 14.01
CA ILE A 26 10.41 32.68 12.83
C ILE A 26 10.96 33.97 12.16
N ASN A 27 12.21 33.94 11.74
CA ASN A 27 12.92 35.12 11.26
C ASN A 27 12.41 35.66 9.92
N SER A 28 11.93 34.81 9.04
CA SER A 28 11.47 35.22 7.72
C SER A 28 10.19 34.52 7.30
N LEU A 29 9.45 35.15 6.38
CA LEU A 29 8.25 34.59 5.82
C LEU A 29 8.57 33.31 4.98
N SER A 30 9.70 33.32 4.27
CA SER A 30 10.16 32.15 3.52
C SER A 30 10.42 30.94 4.42
N GLU A 31 11.03 31.15 5.57
CA GLU A 31 11.28 30.08 6.53
C GLU A 31 9.97 29.55 7.14
N ALA A 32 9.02 30.43 7.43
CA ALA A 32 7.69 30.05 7.90
C ALA A 32 6.98 29.18 6.86
N LEU A 33 7.01 29.58 5.58
CA LEU A 33 6.44 28.84 4.47
C LEU A 33 7.07 27.45 4.35
N GLU A 34 8.39 27.36 4.43
CA GLU A 34 9.12 26.09 4.37
C GLU A 34 8.68 25.11 5.47
N ARG A 35 8.54 25.61 6.70
CA ARG A 35 8.07 24.78 7.83
C ARG A 35 6.66 24.27 7.65
N VAL A 36 5.75 25.15 7.20
CA VAL A 36 4.36 24.77 6.95
C VAL A 36 4.27 23.74 5.84
N LEU A 37 5.02 23.90 4.76
CA LEU A 37 5.04 22.95 3.64
C LEU A 37 5.57 21.57 4.08
N ARG A 38 6.62 21.53 4.89
CA ARG A 38 7.14 20.26 5.43
C ARG A 38 6.12 19.55 6.28
N LEU A 39 5.47 20.26 7.19
CA LEU A 39 4.43 19.71 8.05
C LEU A 39 3.25 19.18 7.21
N GLY A 40 2.82 19.94 6.22
CA GLY A 40 1.73 19.56 5.32
C GLY A 40 2.06 18.31 4.51
N LEU A 41 3.24 18.25 3.91
CA LEU A 41 3.69 17.09 3.13
C LEU A 41 3.84 15.84 3.99
N ASN A 42 4.37 15.98 5.22
CA ASN A 42 4.49 14.87 6.14
C ASN A 42 3.13 14.35 6.60
N SER A 43 2.17 15.24 6.84
CA SER A 43 0.79 14.86 7.19
C SER A 43 0.12 14.07 6.06
N LEU A 44 0.32 14.48 4.81
CA LEU A 44 -0.20 13.76 3.65
C LEU A 44 0.40 12.36 3.51
N LYS A 45 1.69 12.21 3.77
CA LYS A 45 2.36 10.90 3.76
C LYS A 45 1.77 9.98 4.82
N THR A 46 1.54 10.47 6.02
CA THR A 46 0.94 9.69 7.11
C THR A 46 -0.47 9.22 6.76
N VAL A 47 -1.29 10.09 6.17
CA VAL A 47 -2.65 9.73 5.71
C VAL A 47 -2.59 8.65 4.63
N GLN A 48 -1.63 8.75 3.71
CA GLN A 48 -1.44 7.78 2.64
C GLN A 48 -1.04 6.39 3.19
N GLU A 49 -0.14 6.34 4.18
CA GLU A 49 0.25 5.11 4.86
C GLU A 49 -0.93 4.44 5.56
N ILE A 50 -1.77 5.20 6.25
CA ILE A 50 -2.98 4.69 6.91
C ILE A 50 -3.94 4.07 5.89
N LYS A 51 -4.15 4.71 4.74
CA LYS A 51 -5.01 4.17 3.67
C LYS A 51 -4.48 2.87 3.10
N GLU A 52 -3.17 2.76 2.90
CA GLU A 52 -2.54 1.53 2.41
C GLU A 52 -2.73 0.37 3.38
N ASP A 53 -2.58 0.61 4.69
CA ASP A 53 -2.80 -0.40 5.72
C ASP A 53 -4.27 -0.87 5.75
N GLU A 54 -5.22 0.04 5.60
CA GLU A 54 -6.65 -0.30 5.53
C GLU A 54 -6.96 -1.15 4.29
N GLU A 55 -6.37 -0.84 3.15
CA GLU A 55 -6.53 -1.63 1.93
C GLU A 55 -5.97 -3.05 2.08
N ILE A 56 -4.83 -3.19 2.72
CA ILE A 56 -4.22 -4.50 3.00
C ILE A 56 -5.14 -5.33 3.88
N LEU A 57 -5.67 -4.76 4.96
CA LEU A 57 -6.58 -5.44 5.88
C LEU A 57 -7.87 -5.88 5.16
N GLU A 58 -8.43 -5.03 4.33
CA GLU A 58 -9.62 -5.37 3.55
C GLU A 58 -9.34 -6.48 2.54
N GLN A 59 -8.24 -6.42 1.84
CA GLN A 59 -7.84 -7.48 0.90
C GLN A 59 -7.61 -8.81 1.62
N ARG A 60 -6.99 -8.78 2.80
CA ARG A 60 -6.82 -9.96 3.64
C ARG A 60 -8.19 -10.58 3.98
N ARG A 61 -9.13 -9.77 4.42
CA ARG A 61 -10.47 -10.22 4.80
C ARG A 61 -11.18 -10.92 3.64
N ILE A 62 -11.23 -10.28 2.47
CA ILE A 62 -11.91 -10.85 1.31
C ILE A 62 -11.18 -12.08 0.75
N ASN A 63 -9.86 -12.13 0.82
CA ASN A 63 -9.09 -13.31 0.40
C ASN A 63 -9.34 -14.49 1.32
N ASN A 64 -9.42 -14.26 2.63
CA ASN A 64 -9.74 -15.30 3.61
C ASN A 64 -11.17 -15.83 3.42
N GLU A 65 -12.13 -14.98 3.11
CA GLU A 65 -13.49 -15.41 2.77
C GLU A 65 -13.50 -16.31 1.53
N THR A 66 -12.77 -15.91 0.51
CA THR A 66 -12.64 -16.70 -0.74
C THR A 66 -12.00 -18.06 -0.45
N TYR A 67 -10.93 -18.08 0.32
CA TYR A 67 -10.28 -19.32 0.74
C TYR A 67 -11.27 -20.26 1.44
N SER A 68 -12.03 -19.76 2.39
CA SER A 68 -13.03 -20.56 3.12
C SER A 68 -14.08 -21.14 2.21
N ARG A 69 -14.51 -20.41 1.17
CA ARG A 69 -15.53 -20.89 0.21
C ARG A 69 -15.00 -22.01 -0.67
N ILE A 70 -13.72 -21.95 -1.08
CA ILE A 70 -13.14 -22.93 -2.00
C ILE A 70 -12.39 -24.06 -1.31
N GLU A 71 -12.25 -24.02 0.01
CA GLU A 71 -11.48 -24.97 0.79
C GLU A 71 -11.83 -26.43 0.48
N GLY A 72 -13.12 -26.74 0.31
CA GLY A 72 -13.60 -28.07 -0.05
C GLY A 72 -13.22 -28.54 -1.46
N GLU A 73 -12.84 -27.62 -2.33
CA GLU A 73 -12.46 -27.90 -3.72
C GLU A 73 -10.96 -27.99 -3.94
N LEU A 74 -10.16 -27.66 -2.93
CA LEU A 74 -8.70 -27.60 -3.04
C LEU A 74 -8.04 -28.95 -3.32
N SER A 75 -8.70 -30.06 -3.03
CA SER A 75 -8.19 -31.39 -3.34
C SER A 75 -7.87 -31.61 -4.82
N ARG A 76 -8.49 -30.83 -5.71
CA ARG A 76 -8.21 -30.84 -7.16
C ARG A 76 -6.81 -30.36 -7.49
N TYR A 77 -6.20 -29.58 -6.59
CA TYR A 77 -4.90 -28.95 -6.81
C TYR A 77 -3.81 -29.54 -5.90
N LEU A 78 -3.99 -30.79 -5.49
CA LEU A 78 -3.06 -31.47 -4.61
C LEU A 78 -1.62 -31.41 -5.17
N GLY A 79 -0.68 -30.93 -4.35
CA GLY A 79 0.72 -30.76 -4.73
C GLY A 79 1.02 -29.47 -5.50
N LYS A 80 0.00 -28.66 -5.82
CA LYS A 80 0.17 -27.38 -6.52
C LYS A 80 0.02 -26.21 -5.57
N TYR A 81 0.52 -25.05 -5.99
CA TYR A 81 0.34 -23.78 -5.28
C TYR A 81 -0.89 -23.08 -5.82
N ILE A 82 -1.87 -22.82 -4.96
CA ILE A 82 -3.04 -22.00 -5.30
C ILE A 82 -2.76 -20.55 -5.00
N ILE A 83 -3.42 -19.67 -5.76
CA ILE A 83 -3.23 -18.22 -5.66
C ILE A 83 -4.59 -17.55 -5.50
N ILE A 84 -4.75 -16.80 -4.41
CA ILE A 84 -5.96 -16.00 -4.15
C ILE A 84 -5.52 -14.55 -3.98
N ALA A 85 -6.12 -13.65 -4.72
CA ALA A 85 -5.88 -12.21 -4.61
C ALA A 85 -7.14 -11.45 -5.03
N LEU A 86 -7.34 -10.27 -4.46
CA LEU A 86 -8.48 -9.40 -4.75
C LEU A 86 -9.83 -10.10 -4.57
N GLY A 87 -9.90 -11.04 -3.63
CA GLY A 87 -11.10 -11.83 -3.37
C GLY A 87 -11.43 -12.88 -4.42
N LYS A 88 -10.47 -13.22 -5.28
CA LYS A 88 -10.66 -14.18 -6.39
C LYS A 88 -9.64 -15.29 -6.36
N PHE A 89 -10.06 -16.48 -6.78
CA PHE A 89 -9.14 -17.56 -7.10
C PHE A 89 -8.48 -17.25 -8.44
N ILE A 90 -7.19 -16.98 -8.42
CA ILE A 90 -6.43 -16.54 -9.61
C ILE A 90 -5.98 -17.72 -10.45
N GLY A 91 -5.50 -18.79 -9.80
CA GLY A 91 -5.01 -19.96 -10.50
C GLY A 91 -4.20 -20.88 -9.62
N ALA A 92 -3.55 -21.84 -10.25
CA ALA A 92 -2.66 -22.79 -9.60
C ALA A 92 -1.35 -22.91 -10.37
N ALA A 93 -0.26 -23.21 -9.68
CA ALA A 93 1.07 -23.31 -10.24
C ALA A 93 1.83 -24.49 -9.66
N ASP A 94 2.85 -24.96 -10.37
CA ASP A 94 3.68 -26.10 -9.92
C ASP A 94 4.79 -25.69 -8.96
N SER A 95 5.15 -24.40 -8.95
CA SER A 95 6.16 -23.83 -8.06
C SER A 95 5.72 -22.53 -7.46
N PHE A 96 6.37 -22.12 -6.36
CA PHE A 96 6.11 -20.82 -5.74
C PHE A 96 6.48 -19.67 -6.66
N GLU A 97 7.58 -19.77 -7.36
CA GLU A 97 8.05 -18.76 -8.32
C GLU A 97 7.06 -18.55 -9.46
N GLU A 98 6.52 -19.63 -10.00
CA GLU A 98 5.47 -19.57 -11.01
C GLU A 98 4.20 -18.93 -10.47
N ALA A 99 3.82 -19.26 -9.25
CA ALA A 99 2.67 -18.66 -8.57
C ALA A 99 2.84 -17.13 -8.44
N VAL A 100 4.02 -16.66 -8.07
CA VAL A 100 4.33 -15.23 -7.98
C VAL A 100 4.22 -14.55 -9.35
N GLU A 101 4.70 -15.19 -10.40
CA GLU A 101 4.58 -14.67 -11.78
C GLU A 101 3.13 -14.54 -12.22
N ILE A 102 2.31 -15.55 -11.92
CA ILE A 102 0.87 -15.53 -12.21
C ILE A 102 0.20 -14.38 -11.44
N LEU A 103 0.50 -14.23 -10.16
CA LEU A 103 -0.02 -13.14 -9.34
C LEU A 103 0.34 -11.78 -9.94
N ARG A 104 1.59 -11.61 -10.32
CA ARG A 104 2.10 -10.37 -10.91
C ARG A 104 1.40 -10.01 -12.22
N ARG A 105 1.13 -11.01 -13.05
CA ARG A 105 0.48 -10.83 -14.34
C ARG A 105 -1.02 -10.57 -14.22
N GLU A 106 -1.71 -11.33 -13.35
CA GLU A 106 -3.17 -11.32 -13.26
C GLU A 106 -3.72 -10.31 -12.24
N ALA A 107 -2.94 -9.99 -11.20
CA ALA A 107 -3.36 -9.08 -10.15
C ALA A 107 -2.21 -8.16 -9.70
N PRO A 108 -1.69 -7.32 -10.62
CA PRO A 108 -0.56 -6.45 -10.30
C PRO A 108 -0.86 -5.40 -9.21
N GLU A 109 -2.12 -5.06 -9.01
CA GLU A 109 -2.57 -4.11 -7.99
C GLU A 109 -2.80 -4.73 -6.61
N ALA A 110 -2.66 -6.05 -6.48
CA ALA A 110 -2.87 -6.74 -5.21
C ALA A 110 -1.81 -6.35 -4.17
N LYS A 111 -2.27 -5.98 -2.98
CA LYS A 111 -1.42 -5.67 -1.82
C LYS A 111 -1.36 -6.80 -0.81
N HIS A 112 -2.24 -7.77 -0.95
CA HIS A 112 -2.30 -8.99 -0.17
C HIS A 112 -2.67 -10.16 -1.09
N ALA A 113 -2.06 -11.30 -0.87
CA ALA A 113 -2.38 -12.53 -1.61
C ALA A 113 -2.17 -13.74 -0.71
N ILE A 114 -2.91 -14.81 -0.99
CA ILE A 114 -2.70 -16.11 -0.39
C ILE A 114 -2.07 -17.01 -1.45
N ILE A 115 -0.90 -17.55 -1.14
CA ILE A 115 -0.25 -18.57 -1.97
C ILE A 115 0.00 -19.77 -1.04
N GLU A 116 -0.68 -20.87 -1.31
CA GLU A 116 -0.61 -22.07 -0.48
C GLU A 116 -0.36 -23.31 -1.31
N LYS A 117 0.54 -24.17 -0.82
CA LYS A 117 0.72 -25.49 -1.40
C LYS A 117 -0.32 -26.44 -0.85
N VAL A 118 -1.18 -26.98 -1.69
CA VAL A 118 -2.26 -27.88 -1.30
C VAL A 118 -1.72 -29.24 -0.88
N GLY A 119 -2.19 -29.76 0.25
CA GLY A 119 -1.83 -31.09 0.75
C GLY A 119 -0.71 -31.11 1.77
N ARG A 120 -0.15 -29.96 2.14
CA ARG A 120 0.79 -29.81 3.25
C ARG A 120 0.47 -28.55 4.05
N GLU A 121 0.64 -28.61 5.35
CA GLU A 121 0.23 -27.62 6.35
C GLU A 121 1.00 -26.28 6.32
N VAL A 122 1.41 -25.77 5.18
CA VAL A 122 2.11 -24.48 5.13
C VAL A 122 1.25 -23.47 4.41
N VAL A 123 0.46 -22.75 5.17
CA VAL A 123 -0.22 -21.53 4.68
C VAL A 123 0.80 -20.42 4.70
N VAL A 124 1.12 -19.87 3.54
CA VAL A 124 1.94 -18.68 3.46
C VAL A 124 1.02 -17.52 3.14
N GLU A 125 0.57 -16.86 4.20
CA GLU A 125 -0.15 -15.61 4.11
C GLU A 125 0.85 -14.48 4.32
N ARG A 126 0.96 -13.59 3.36
CA ARG A 126 1.89 -12.46 3.46
C ARG A 126 1.22 -11.16 3.09
N GLU A 127 1.47 -10.16 3.91
CA GLU A 127 1.11 -8.77 3.66
C GLU A 127 2.30 -8.09 2.97
N TRP A 128 2.03 -7.42 1.85
CA TRP A 128 3.14 -6.90 1.07
C TRP A 128 2.83 -5.53 0.46
N PRO A 129 3.00 -4.46 1.21
CA PRO A 129 3.06 -3.15 0.58
C PRO A 129 4.28 -3.15 -0.36
N GLY A 130 4.06 -2.96 -1.65
CA GLY A 130 5.14 -3.01 -2.64
C GLY A 130 5.68 -4.42 -2.90
N LEU A 131 4.85 -5.43 -2.75
CA LEU A 131 5.17 -6.84 -2.93
C LEU A 131 5.94 -7.14 -4.20
N LEU A 132 5.45 -6.62 -5.31
CA LEU A 132 6.00 -6.93 -6.62
C LEU A 132 7.35 -6.29 -6.88
N GLU A 133 7.67 -5.22 -6.18
CA GLU A 133 8.98 -4.57 -6.25
C GLU A 133 10.05 -5.35 -5.49
N ARG A 134 9.68 -5.96 -4.37
CA ARG A 134 10.60 -6.75 -3.53
C ARG A 134 10.97 -8.10 -4.12
N LEU A 135 10.13 -8.62 -4.99
CA LEU A 135 10.30 -9.94 -5.60
C LEU A 135 10.99 -9.91 -6.97
N ARG A 136 11.41 -8.75 -7.39
CA ARG A 136 12.18 -8.61 -8.63
C ARG A 136 13.62 -9.06 -8.44
#